data_adc871275a2b9b01b5109c02b8bfe728
#
_entry.id   adc871275a2b9b01b5109c02b8bfe728
#
_cell.length_a   1.000
_cell.length_b   1.000
_cell.length_c   1.000
_cell.angle_alpha   90.00
_cell.angle_beta   90.00
_cell.angle_gamma   90.00
#
_symmetry.space_group_name_H-M   'P 1'
#
loop_
_entity.id
_entity.type
_entity.pdbx_description
1 polymer ?
#
loop_
_entity_poly.entity_id
_entity_poly.type
_entity_poly.pdbx_seq_one_letter_code
_entity_poly.pdbx_strand_id
1 'polypeptide(L)'
;MNKRSKRYKDILNSKTKGKLVDLKDIIELVKKNSTTKFNESIDVSLRINLKQSKGGDLSLRTVVKLPNGSGKKSKIAVLCEQDKTQDAKKSGAEVVGSDDLIEKISSGKFDFTKLICTPGMMAKIGKHGKVLGPKGLMPNPKLGTVTNDIDKAVKDIKNGLVEIRNDKDGNLASTIGRKSFSSEKLLENYKFLVETIKKEKPDTIKGEFIKNIFITSTM
;
A
#
# COMPACT_ATOMS: atom_id res chain seq x y z
N MET A 1 -22.50 8.07 -29.93
CA MET A 1 -21.14 8.42 -29.48
C MET A 1 -21.20 9.07 -28.12
N ASN A 2 -20.65 8.44 -27.07
CA ASN A 2 -20.60 9.04 -25.73
C ASN A 2 -19.78 10.32 -25.76
N LYS A 3 -20.38 11.45 -25.38
CA LYS A 3 -19.69 12.74 -25.28
C LYS A 3 -18.67 12.68 -24.14
N ARG A 4 -17.39 12.62 -24.48
CA ARG A 4 -16.30 12.68 -23.50
C ARG A 4 -16.28 14.04 -22.79
N SER A 5 -15.94 14.06 -21.49
CA SER A 5 -15.86 15.30 -20.70
C SER A 5 -14.86 16.30 -21.29
N LYS A 6 -15.05 17.58 -21.04
CA LYS A 6 -14.11 18.64 -21.45
C LYS A 6 -12.69 18.35 -20.94
N ARG A 7 -12.55 18.04 -19.66
CA ARG A 7 -11.28 17.65 -19.02
C ARG A 7 -10.57 16.52 -19.78
N TYR A 8 -11.30 15.47 -20.18
CA TYR A 8 -10.70 14.36 -20.91
C TYR A 8 -10.19 14.76 -22.31
N LYS A 9 -10.91 15.66 -22.97
CA LYS A 9 -10.49 16.21 -24.27
C LYS A 9 -9.19 17.02 -24.15
N ASP A 10 -9.10 17.86 -23.12
CA ASP A 10 -7.92 18.69 -22.85
C ASP A 10 -6.69 17.82 -22.54
N ILE A 11 -6.85 16.76 -21.74
CA ILE A 11 -5.79 15.78 -21.47
C ILE A 11 -5.37 15.04 -22.74
N LEU A 12 -6.31 14.66 -23.61
CA LEU A 12 -5.98 14.02 -24.89
C LEU A 12 -5.17 14.93 -25.82
N ASN A 13 -5.48 16.20 -25.85
CA ASN A 13 -4.78 17.19 -26.66
C ASN A 13 -3.36 17.48 -26.14
N SER A 14 -3.14 17.33 -24.82
CA SER A 14 -1.81 17.49 -24.19
C SER A 14 -0.92 16.24 -24.32
N LYS A 15 -1.44 15.14 -24.88
CA LYS A 15 -0.68 13.90 -25.05
C LYS A 15 0.44 14.05 -26.07
N THR A 16 1.68 13.94 -25.64
CA THR A 16 2.84 13.78 -26.52
C THR A 16 2.85 12.35 -27.10
N LYS A 17 2.47 12.22 -28.36
CA LYS A 17 2.49 10.93 -29.06
C LYS A 17 3.93 10.58 -29.46
N GLY A 18 4.39 9.39 -29.09
CA GLY A 18 5.57 8.75 -29.69
C GLY A 18 6.95 9.23 -29.26
N LYS A 19 7.08 10.08 -28.25
CA LYS A 19 8.39 10.44 -27.69
C LYS A 19 8.69 9.60 -26.46
N LEU A 20 9.93 9.08 -26.37
CA LEU A 20 10.49 8.60 -25.11
C LEU A 20 10.53 9.79 -24.15
N VAL A 21 9.75 9.70 -23.06
CA VAL A 21 9.62 10.76 -22.07
C VAL A 21 10.36 10.29 -20.83
N ASP A 22 11.18 11.16 -20.24
CA ASP A 22 11.86 10.86 -19.00
C ASP A 22 10.84 10.63 -17.86
N LEU A 23 11.22 9.79 -16.91
CA LEU A 23 10.35 9.46 -15.76
C LEU A 23 9.93 10.71 -14.95
N LYS A 24 10.82 11.72 -14.88
CA LYS A 24 10.51 13.01 -14.25
C LYS A 24 9.37 13.71 -14.95
N ASP A 25 9.45 13.79 -16.28
CA ASP A 25 8.44 14.45 -17.11
C ASP A 25 7.09 13.74 -17.02
N ILE A 26 7.10 12.39 -16.93
CA ILE A 26 5.87 11.60 -16.73
C ILE A 26 5.21 11.96 -15.40
N ILE A 27 5.98 12.03 -14.31
CA ILE A 27 5.45 12.38 -12.99
C ILE A 27 4.89 13.82 -13.00
N GLU A 28 5.58 14.75 -13.65
CA GLU A 28 5.11 16.15 -13.78
C GLU A 28 3.84 16.24 -14.62
N LEU A 29 3.77 15.49 -15.71
CA LEU A 29 2.57 15.40 -16.55
C LEU A 29 1.37 14.87 -15.76
N VAL A 30 1.56 13.81 -14.97
CA VAL A 30 0.51 13.25 -14.11
C VAL A 30 0.07 14.28 -13.07
N LYS A 31 1.00 14.99 -12.43
CA LYS A 31 0.69 16.05 -11.47
C LYS A 31 -0.07 17.22 -12.12
N LYS A 32 0.32 17.63 -13.31
CA LYS A 32 -0.33 18.70 -14.08
C LYS A 32 -1.77 18.32 -14.45
N ASN A 33 -1.99 17.08 -14.84
CA ASN A 33 -3.31 16.57 -15.24
C ASN A 33 -4.21 16.25 -14.04
N SER A 34 -3.67 16.26 -12.82
CA SER A 34 -4.43 16.11 -11.56
C SER A 34 -5.12 17.43 -11.22
N THR A 35 -6.29 17.68 -11.79
CA THR A 35 -6.99 18.98 -11.69
C THR A 35 -8.12 19.01 -10.67
N THR A 36 -8.24 18.00 -9.82
CA THR A 36 -9.30 17.94 -8.80
C THR A 36 -9.04 18.87 -7.62
N LYS A 37 -10.10 19.19 -6.89
CA LYS A 37 -10.04 20.08 -5.71
C LYS A 37 -9.41 19.43 -4.48
N PHE A 38 -9.35 18.08 -4.43
CA PHE A 38 -8.74 17.35 -3.34
C PHE A 38 -7.29 16.94 -3.67
N ASN A 39 -6.51 16.58 -2.65
CA ASN A 39 -5.13 16.12 -2.83
C ASN A 39 -5.13 14.68 -3.34
N GLU A 40 -5.01 14.51 -4.66
CA GLU A 40 -5.02 13.20 -5.33
C GLU A 40 -3.83 12.35 -4.90
N SER A 41 -4.04 11.03 -4.83
CA SER A 41 -2.96 10.05 -4.73
C SER A 41 -2.31 9.85 -6.09
N ILE A 42 -1.02 9.56 -6.09
CA ILE A 42 -0.30 9.12 -7.27
C ILE A 42 0.01 7.64 -7.07
N ASP A 43 -0.55 6.83 -7.95
CA ASP A 43 -0.51 5.38 -7.86
C ASP A 43 0.30 4.80 -9.01
N VAL A 44 1.03 3.73 -8.73
CA VAL A 44 1.77 2.95 -9.71
C VAL A 44 1.13 1.58 -9.83
N SER A 45 0.78 1.22 -11.04
CA SER A 45 0.30 -0.12 -11.38
C SER A 45 1.37 -0.82 -12.23
N LEU A 46 1.73 -2.04 -11.82
CA LEU A 46 2.72 -2.86 -12.50
C LEU A 46 2.07 -4.16 -12.94
N ARG A 47 2.45 -4.62 -14.11
CA ARG A 47 2.08 -5.96 -14.58
C ARG A 47 3.30 -6.86 -14.57
N ILE A 48 3.27 -7.92 -13.77
CA ILE A 48 4.34 -8.92 -13.69
C ILE A 48 4.06 -10.13 -14.56
N ASN A 49 5.12 -10.84 -14.94
CA ASN A 49 5.02 -12.04 -15.75
C ASN A 49 4.84 -13.29 -14.87
N LEU A 50 3.60 -13.78 -14.76
CA LEU A 50 3.31 -15.02 -14.00
C LEU A 50 3.39 -16.30 -14.84
N LYS A 51 3.38 -16.19 -16.17
CA LYS A 51 3.20 -17.35 -17.08
C LYS A 51 4.30 -18.41 -17.03
N GLN A 52 5.42 -18.15 -16.39
CA GLN A 52 6.56 -19.06 -16.32
C GLN A 52 6.67 -19.84 -15.01
N SER A 53 5.74 -19.64 -14.07
CA SER A 53 5.72 -20.42 -12.85
C SER A 53 5.16 -21.82 -13.12
N LYS A 54 6.04 -22.81 -13.21
CA LYS A 54 5.64 -24.22 -13.26
C LYS A 54 5.08 -24.60 -11.90
N GLY A 55 3.75 -24.70 -11.78
CA GLY A 55 3.13 -25.40 -10.67
C GLY A 55 2.41 -24.58 -9.60
N GLY A 56 1.85 -23.41 -9.89
CA GLY A 56 0.96 -22.79 -8.93
C GLY A 56 0.80 -21.28 -9.06
N ASP A 57 -0.21 -20.77 -8.41
CA ASP A 57 -0.47 -19.34 -8.28
C ASP A 57 0.70 -18.65 -7.55
N LEU A 58 1.52 -17.91 -8.29
CA LEU A 58 2.58 -17.11 -7.69
C LEU A 58 1.93 -15.96 -6.93
N SER A 59 1.83 -16.11 -5.62
CA SER A 59 1.36 -15.06 -4.72
C SER A 59 2.55 -14.26 -4.22
N LEU A 60 2.85 -13.14 -4.91
CA LEU A 60 3.80 -12.16 -4.41
C LEU A 60 3.11 -11.31 -3.35
N ARG A 61 3.61 -11.35 -2.13
CA ARG A 61 3.15 -10.51 -1.03
C ARG A 61 4.36 -9.99 -0.27
N THR A 62 4.65 -8.71 -0.46
CA THR A 62 5.81 -8.08 0.15
C THR A 62 5.43 -6.72 0.75
N VAL A 63 6.33 -6.22 1.57
CA VAL A 63 6.18 -4.92 2.25
C VAL A 63 7.26 -3.99 1.78
N VAL A 64 6.86 -2.82 1.36
CA VAL A 64 7.77 -1.77 0.93
C VAL A 64 7.68 -0.59 1.89
N LYS A 65 8.84 -0.19 2.42
CA LYS A 65 8.96 0.99 3.27
C LYS A 65 9.41 2.16 2.40
N LEU A 66 8.45 2.99 1.97
CA LEU A 66 8.74 4.13 1.11
C LEU A 66 9.60 5.17 1.87
N PRO A 67 10.72 5.64 1.30
CA PRO A 67 11.63 6.56 1.99
C PRO A 67 10.95 7.89 2.38
N ASN A 68 10.05 8.40 1.54
CA ASN A 68 9.33 9.65 1.79
C ASN A 68 7.90 9.42 2.30
N GLY A 69 7.55 8.17 2.66
CA GLY A 69 6.20 7.81 3.07
C GLY A 69 5.17 7.83 1.93
N SER A 70 3.95 7.40 2.21
CA SER A 70 2.82 7.42 1.26
C SER A 70 1.98 8.71 1.33
N GLY A 71 2.21 9.57 2.34
CA GLY A 71 1.41 10.77 2.60
C GLY A 71 -0.02 10.47 3.09
N LYS A 72 -0.36 9.21 3.35
CA LYS A 72 -1.65 8.81 3.90
C LYS A 72 -1.55 8.74 5.42
N LYS A 73 -2.39 9.48 6.12
CA LYS A 73 -2.53 9.36 7.58
C LYS A 73 -3.22 8.04 7.88
N SER A 74 -2.54 7.12 8.55
CA SER A 74 -3.08 5.83 8.95
C SER A 74 -3.48 5.89 10.42
N LYS A 75 -4.74 5.61 10.71
CA LYS A 75 -5.20 5.37 12.08
C LYS A 75 -4.80 3.97 12.48
N ILE A 76 -3.97 3.86 13.50
CA ILE A 76 -3.38 2.60 13.93
C ILE A 76 -4.09 2.14 15.21
N ALA A 77 -4.62 0.92 15.18
CA ALA A 77 -5.09 0.23 16.36
C ALA A 77 -4.05 -0.81 16.81
N VAL A 78 -3.86 -0.92 18.11
CA VAL A 78 -2.97 -1.90 18.72
C VAL A 78 -3.77 -2.81 19.63
N LEU A 79 -3.72 -4.10 19.34
CA LEU A 79 -4.28 -5.13 20.17
C LEU A 79 -3.14 -5.79 20.96
N CYS A 80 -3.13 -5.57 22.25
CA CYS A 80 -2.10 -6.10 23.16
C CYS A 80 -2.69 -6.62 24.47
N GLU A 81 -1.88 -7.33 25.20
CA GLU A 81 -2.17 -7.75 26.56
C GLU A 81 -2.23 -6.52 27.50
N GLN A 82 -2.94 -6.63 28.61
CA GLN A 82 -3.18 -5.51 29.51
C GLN A 82 -1.88 -4.86 30.01
N ASP A 83 -0.85 -5.66 30.25
CA ASP A 83 0.47 -5.21 30.71
C ASP A 83 1.18 -4.28 29.72
N LYS A 84 0.95 -4.44 28.42
CA LYS A 84 1.58 -3.67 27.35
C LYS A 84 0.76 -2.47 26.86
N THR A 85 -0.39 -2.23 27.48
CA THR A 85 -1.32 -1.14 27.05
C THR A 85 -0.70 0.24 27.24
N GLN A 86 0.10 0.43 28.28
CA GLN A 86 0.75 1.71 28.56
C GLN A 86 1.83 2.03 27.50
N ASP A 87 2.61 1.05 27.11
CA ASP A 87 3.66 1.20 26.08
C ASP A 87 3.03 1.45 24.71
N ALA A 88 1.94 0.74 24.40
CA ALA A 88 1.17 0.96 23.17
C ALA A 88 0.58 2.39 23.07
N LYS A 89 0.14 2.97 24.17
CA LYS A 89 -0.31 4.38 24.21
C LYS A 89 0.84 5.36 24.00
N LYS A 90 2.00 5.10 24.61
CA LYS A 90 3.21 5.93 24.45
C LYS A 90 3.74 5.90 23.01
N SER A 91 3.60 4.80 22.28
CA SER A 91 4.03 4.68 20.88
C SER A 91 3.23 5.54 19.90
N GLY A 92 2.13 6.14 20.39
CA GLY A 92 1.29 7.02 19.58
C GLY A 92 0.27 6.27 18.71
N ALA A 93 -0.17 5.08 19.13
CA ALA A 93 -1.33 4.43 18.56
C ALA A 93 -2.61 5.20 18.94
N GLU A 94 -3.53 5.35 17.98
CA GLU A 94 -4.77 6.11 18.22
C GLU A 94 -5.80 5.28 19.02
N VAL A 95 -5.82 3.98 18.78
CA VAL A 95 -6.73 3.05 19.47
C VAL A 95 -5.89 1.93 20.08
N VAL A 96 -5.97 1.78 21.39
CA VAL A 96 -5.29 0.69 22.10
C VAL A 96 -6.34 -0.04 22.94
N GLY A 97 -6.35 -1.36 22.87
CA GLY A 97 -7.27 -2.18 23.62
C GLY A 97 -6.87 -3.64 23.66
N SER A 98 -7.55 -4.38 24.52
CA SER A 98 -7.44 -5.83 24.64
C SER A 98 -8.76 -6.49 24.20
N ASP A 99 -9.48 -7.09 25.09
CA ASP A 99 -10.76 -7.78 24.79
C ASP A 99 -11.86 -6.79 24.36
N ASP A 100 -11.88 -5.56 24.90
CA ASP A 100 -12.80 -4.47 24.52
C ASP A 100 -12.69 -4.12 23.01
N LEU A 101 -11.47 -4.17 22.46
CA LEU A 101 -11.25 -3.91 21.04
C LEU A 101 -11.76 -5.08 20.18
N ILE A 102 -11.65 -6.30 20.68
CA ILE A 102 -12.18 -7.48 20.00
C ILE A 102 -13.71 -7.43 19.90
N GLU A 103 -14.38 -6.99 20.95
CA GLU A 103 -15.84 -6.80 20.93
C GLU A 103 -16.28 -5.75 19.91
N LYS A 104 -15.56 -4.62 19.80
CA LYS A 104 -15.78 -3.61 18.76
C LYS A 104 -15.57 -4.17 17.37
N ILE A 105 -14.54 -4.98 17.18
CA ILE A 105 -14.26 -5.67 15.91
C ILE A 105 -15.39 -6.65 15.58
N SER A 106 -15.88 -7.42 16.52
CA SER A 106 -16.98 -8.36 16.31
C SER A 106 -18.28 -7.65 15.92
N SER A 107 -18.54 -6.48 16.49
CA SER A 107 -19.71 -5.65 16.15
C SER A 107 -19.56 -4.89 14.81
N GLY A 108 -18.43 -5.05 14.11
CA GLY A 108 -18.19 -4.44 12.78
C GLY A 108 -17.85 -2.95 12.80
N LYS A 109 -17.61 -2.36 13.96
CA LYS A 109 -17.21 -0.95 14.10
C LYS A 109 -15.68 -0.84 14.00
N PHE A 110 -15.19 -0.24 12.91
CA PHE A 110 -13.75 -0.08 12.64
C PHE A 110 -13.40 1.41 12.51
N ASP A 111 -12.78 1.97 13.52
CA ASP A 111 -12.28 3.35 13.53
C ASP A 111 -10.77 3.43 13.18
N PHE A 112 -10.21 2.35 12.61
CA PHE A 112 -8.79 2.23 12.30
C PHE A 112 -8.55 1.71 10.87
N THR A 113 -7.38 2.02 10.33
CA THR A 113 -6.97 1.61 8.98
C THR A 113 -5.91 0.51 8.99
N LYS A 114 -5.22 0.34 10.10
CA LYS A 114 -4.22 -0.74 10.31
C LYS A 114 -4.33 -1.27 11.72
N LEU A 115 -4.16 -2.59 11.85
CA LEU A 115 -4.20 -3.30 13.12
C LEU A 115 -2.85 -3.96 13.38
N ILE A 116 -2.25 -3.65 14.53
CA ILE A 116 -1.07 -4.32 15.07
C ILE A 116 -1.54 -5.23 16.19
N CYS A 117 -0.95 -6.40 16.28
CA CYS A 117 -1.31 -7.38 17.28
C CYS A 117 -0.07 -7.99 17.94
N THR A 118 -0.11 -8.27 19.22
CA THR A 118 0.90 -9.09 19.87
C THR A 118 0.65 -10.58 19.54
N PRO A 119 1.70 -11.42 19.48
CA PRO A 119 1.55 -12.85 19.18
C PRO A 119 0.55 -13.57 20.11
N GLY A 120 0.52 -13.20 21.40
CA GLY A 120 -0.41 -13.81 22.37
C GLY A 120 -1.88 -13.55 22.06
N MET A 121 -2.21 -12.37 21.51
CA MET A 121 -3.59 -12.01 21.14
C MET A 121 -4.00 -12.52 19.75
N MET A 122 -3.04 -13.07 18.96
CA MET A 122 -3.31 -13.53 17.60
C MET A 122 -4.34 -14.68 17.57
N ALA A 123 -4.29 -15.59 18.55
CA ALA A 123 -5.25 -16.68 18.67
C ALA A 123 -6.70 -16.21 18.86
N LYS A 124 -6.89 -15.14 19.64
CA LYS A 124 -8.21 -14.54 19.87
C LYS A 124 -8.73 -13.84 18.59
N ILE A 125 -7.86 -13.08 17.91
CA ILE A 125 -8.26 -12.34 16.72
C ILE A 125 -8.47 -13.22 15.49
N GLY A 126 -7.83 -14.40 15.47
CA GLY A 126 -8.00 -15.41 14.41
C GLY A 126 -9.46 -15.83 14.21
N LYS A 127 -10.24 -15.89 15.30
CA LYS A 127 -11.67 -16.20 15.26
C LYS A 127 -12.48 -15.16 14.47
N HIS A 128 -12.00 -13.91 14.41
CA HIS A 128 -12.63 -12.79 13.70
C HIS A 128 -12.08 -12.59 12.28
N GLY A 129 -11.31 -13.56 11.75
CA GLY A 129 -10.72 -13.51 10.41
C GLY A 129 -11.74 -13.33 9.28
N LYS A 130 -12.96 -13.84 9.44
CA LYS A 130 -14.08 -13.67 8.49
C LYS A 130 -14.50 -12.20 8.33
N VAL A 131 -14.32 -11.39 9.37
CA VAL A 131 -14.69 -9.97 9.38
C VAL A 131 -13.51 -9.07 8.97
N LEU A 132 -12.30 -9.38 9.44
CA LEU A 132 -11.08 -8.61 9.20
C LEU A 132 -10.45 -8.91 7.83
N GLY A 133 -10.56 -10.16 7.36
CA GLY A 133 -9.95 -10.62 6.11
C GLY A 133 -10.39 -9.82 4.87
N PRO A 134 -11.70 -9.71 4.58
CA PRO A 134 -12.19 -8.98 3.41
C PRO A 134 -11.82 -7.49 3.43
N LYS A 135 -11.65 -6.90 4.63
CA LYS A 135 -11.25 -5.50 4.80
C LYS A 135 -9.72 -5.27 4.76
N GLY A 136 -8.92 -6.33 4.65
CA GLY A 136 -7.47 -6.24 4.65
C GLY A 136 -6.87 -5.76 5.97
N LEU A 137 -7.59 -5.92 7.08
CA LEU A 137 -7.19 -5.49 8.42
C LEU A 137 -6.58 -6.62 9.25
N MET A 138 -6.52 -7.85 8.72
CA MET A 138 -5.98 -9.00 9.42
C MET A 138 -4.47 -8.84 9.65
N PRO A 139 -3.98 -8.91 10.90
CA PRO A 139 -2.55 -8.86 11.18
C PRO A 139 -1.81 -10.04 10.56
N ASN A 140 -0.59 -9.80 10.08
CA ASN A 140 0.23 -10.85 9.49
C ASN A 140 1.69 -10.69 9.95
N PRO A 141 2.34 -11.77 10.45
CA PRO A 141 3.74 -11.74 10.86
C PRO A 141 4.69 -11.30 9.73
N LYS A 142 4.44 -11.74 8.50
CA LYS A 142 5.25 -11.37 7.32
C LYS A 142 5.22 -9.87 7.01
N LEU A 143 4.18 -9.18 7.43
CA LEU A 143 4.01 -7.73 7.25
C LEU A 143 4.53 -6.91 8.43
N GLY A 144 5.09 -7.57 9.46
CA GLY A 144 5.54 -6.92 10.68
C GLY A 144 4.41 -6.33 11.54
N THR A 145 3.15 -6.72 11.27
CA THR A 145 1.99 -6.26 12.05
C THR A 145 1.67 -7.17 13.24
N VAL A 146 2.38 -8.30 13.36
CA VAL A 146 2.37 -9.18 14.54
C VAL A 146 3.76 -9.14 15.15
N THR A 147 3.92 -8.40 16.23
CA THR A 147 5.21 -8.20 16.90
C THR A 147 5.04 -7.89 18.38
N ASN A 148 6.10 -8.16 19.14
CA ASN A 148 6.20 -7.71 20.53
C ASN A 148 6.68 -6.24 20.61
N ASP A 149 7.42 -5.76 19.60
CA ASP A 149 7.96 -4.40 19.53
C ASP A 149 6.93 -3.45 18.91
N ILE A 150 5.97 -3.02 19.70
CA ILE A 150 4.86 -2.18 19.27
C ILE A 150 5.36 -0.82 18.75
N ASP A 151 6.33 -0.22 19.44
CA ASP A 151 6.86 1.11 19.09
C ASP A 151 7.47 1.14 17.69
N LYS A 152 8.26 0.12 17.36
CA LYS A 152 8.89 0.00 16.04
C LYS A 152 7.83 -0.19 14.95
N ALA A 153 6.86 -1.07 15.18
CA ALA A 153 5.80 -1.35 14.21
C ALA A 153 4.92 -0.11 13.96
N VAL A 154 4.56 0.63 14.99
CA VAL A 154 3.78 1.87 14.85
C VAL A 154 4.56 2.93 14.08
N LYS A 155 5.86 3.11 14.37
CA LYS A 155 6.73 4.03 13.63
C LYS A 155 6.86 3.64 12.17
N ASP A 156 7.07 2.36 11.87
CA ASP A 156 7.23 1.87 10.51
C ASP A 156 5.95 2.08 9.68
N ILE A 157 4.77 1.81 10.25
CA ILE A 157 3.50 2.07 9.57
C ILE A 157 3.28 3.57 9.35
N LYS A 158 3.59 4.42 10.32
CA LYS A 158 3.51 5.89 10.18
C LYS A 158 4.48 6.42 9.13
N ASN A 159 5.66 5.81 9.03
CA ASN A 159 6.69 6.17 8.07
C ASN A 159 6.43 5.68 6.65
N GLY A 160 5.27 5.07 6.38
CA GLY A 160 4.86 4.72 5.02
C GLY A 160 5.14 3.29 4.62
N LEU A 161 5.00 2.36 5.55
CA LEU A 161 4.99 0.93 5.23
C LEU A 161 3.76 0.61 4.38
N VAL A 162 4.00 0.17 3.14
CA VAL A 162 2.94 -0.20 2.19
C VAL A 162 3.04 -1.68 1.86
N GLU A 163 1.92 -2.37 2.00
CA GLU A 163 1.79 -3.75 1.58
C GLU A 163 1.47 -3.81 0.09
N ILE A 164 2.20 -4.64 -0.62
CA ILE A 164 1.98 -4.91 -2.04
C ILE A 164 1.60 -6.38 -2.19
N ARG A 165 0.52 -6.61 -2.90
CA ARG A 165 0.03 -7.94 -3.22
C ARG A 165 -0.36 -7.99 -4.69
N ASN A 166 0.03 -9.07 -5.39
CA ASN A 166 -0.45 -9.31 -6.74
C ASN A 166 -1.86 -9.91 -6.73
N ASP A 167 -2.60 -9.63 -7.78
CA ASP A 167 -3.81 -10.36 -8.11
C ASP A 167 -3.49 -11.65 -8.89
N LYS A 168 -4.53 -12.40 -9.25
CA LYS A 168 -4.40 -13.66 -10.02
C LYS A 168 -3.82 -13.44 -11.42
N ASP A 169 -3.99 -12.25 -11.98
CA ASP A 169 -3.54 -11.89 -13.33
C ASP A 169 -2.12 -11.28 -13.33
N GLY A 170 -1.50 -11.13 -12.15
CA GLY A 170 -0.17 -10.57 -12.00
C GLY A 170 -0.13 -9.05 -12.00
N ASN A 171 -1.21 -8.37 -11.67
CA ASN A 171 -1.20 -6.94 -11.50
C ASN A 171 -0.89 -6.60 -10.05
N LEU A 172 -0.04 -5.58 -9.87
CA LEU A 172 0.34 -4.99 -8.60
C LEU A 172 -0.06 -3.52 -8.63
N ALA A 173 -0.65 -3.03 -7.57
CA ALA A 173 -0.95 -1.61 -7.44
C ALA A 173 -0.47 -1.09 -6.09
N SER A 174 0.14 0.11 -6.09
CA SER A 174 0.63 0.76 -4.88
C SER A 174 0.63 2.26 -5.03
N THR A 175 0.33 2.97 -3.95
CA THR A 175 0.44 4.42 -3.88
C THR A 175 1.88 4.81 -3.59
N ILE A 176 2.48 5.67 -4.43
CA ILE A 176 3.83 6.20 -4.23
C ILE A 176 3.85 7.55 -3.51
N GLY A 177 2.72 8.21 -3.42
CA GLY A 177 2.61 9.47 -2.71
C GLY A 177 1.37 10.25 -3.08
N ARG A 178 1.40 11.55 -2.79
CA ARG A 178 0.31 12.47 -3.10
C ARG A 178 0.77 13.57 -4.05
N LYS A 179 -0.19 14.21 -4.72
CA LYS A 179 0.05 15.39 -5.59
C LYS A 179 0.86 16.48 -4.91
N SER A 180 0.69 16.66 -3.59
CA SER A 180 1.42 17.66 -2.80
C SER A 180 2.91 17.37 -2.63
N PHE A 181 3.36 16.15 -2.92
CA PHE A 181 4.79 15.80 -2.84
C PHE A 181 5.57 16.44 -4.00
N SER A 182 6.85 16.76 -3.76
CA SER A 182 7.75 17.18 -4.83
C SER A 182 7.95 16.04 -5.84
N SER A 183 8.26 16.39 -7.08
CA SER A 183 8.51 15.38 -8.14
C SER A 183 9.70 14.48 -7.80
N GLU A 184 10.69 15.02 -7.09
CA GLU A 184 11.86 14.26 -6.63
C GLU A 184 11.50 13.18 -5.61
N LYS A 185 10.69 13.52 -4.58
CA LYS A 185 10.22 12.56 -3.58
C LYS A 185 9.41 11.43 -4.19
N LEU A 186 8.57 11.75 -5.18
CA LEU A 186 7.80 10.74 -5.92
C LEU A 186 8.69 9.83 -6.75
N LEU A 187 9.74 10.40 -7.35
CA LEU A 187 10.70 9.66 -8.15
C LEU A 187 11.54 8.71 -7.29
N GLU A 188 11.98 9.15 -6.11
CA GLU A 188 12.67 8.30 -5.15
C GLU A 188 11.79 7.14 -4.67
N ASN A 189 10.55 7.44 -4.28
CA ASN A 189 9.59 6.42 -3.88
C ASN A 189 9.33 5.41 -5.00
N TYR A 190 9.19 5.88 -6.24
CA TYR A 190 9.01 5.02 -7.41
C TYR A 190 10.21 4.10 -7.65
N LYS A 191 11.43 4.66 -7.63
CA LYS A 191 12.66 3.87 -7.83
C LYS A 191 12.77 2.79 -6.78
N PHE A 192 12.58 3.16 -5.51
CA PHE A 192 12.64 2.22 -4.39
C PHE A 192 11.60 1.10 -4.50
N LEU A 193 10.37 1.44 -4.89
CA LEU A 193 9.30 0.49 -5.13
C LEU A 193 9.69 -0.53 -6.21
N VAL A 194 10.14 -0.05 -7.37
CA VAL A 194 10.50 -0.92 -8.51
C VAL A 194 11.70 -1.79 -8.17
N GLU A 195 12.71 -1.26 -7.48
CA GLU A 195 13.87 -2.04 -7.05
C GLU A 195 13.48 -3.14 -6.06
N THR A 196 12.62 -2.84 -5.09
CA THR A 196 12.14 -3.85 -4.13
C THR A 196 11.38 -4.96 -4.85
N ILE A 197 10.49 -4.61 -5.80
CA ILE A 197 9.76 -5.61 -6.58
C ILE A 197 10.70 -6.44 -7.46
N LYS A 198 11.75 -5.85 -8.02
CA LYS A 198 12.76 -6.58 -8.80
C LYS A 198 13.56 -7.56 -7.93
N LYS A 199 13.87 -7.20 -6.69
CA LYS A 199 14.56 -8.08 -5.72
C LYS A 199 13.71 -9.28 -5.31
N GLU A 200 12.39 -9.11 -5.26
CA GLU A 200 11.43 -10.17 -4.93
C GLU A 200 11.12 -11.08 -6.13
N LYS A 201 11.84 -10.94 -7.23
CA LYS A 201 11.68 -11.81 -8.39
C LYS A 201 12.02 -13.25 -8.02
N PRO A 202 11.08 -14.21 -8.17
CA PRO A 202 11.38 -15.62 -7.95
C PRO A 202 12.33 -16.17 -9.01
N ASP A 203 13.22 -17.08 -8.61
CA ASP A 203 14.19 -17.72 -9.51
C ASP A 203 13.53 -18.55 -10.62
N THR A 204 12.29 -18.96 -10.40
CA THR A 204 11.49 -19.71 -11.37
C THR A 204 11.14 -18.93 -12.63
N ILE A 205 11.19 -17.59 -12.57
CA ILE A 205 10.85 -16.72 -13.70
C ILE A 205 12.09 -16.35 -14.50
N LYS A 206 12.20 -16.91 -15.69
CA LYS A 206 13.24 -16.58 -16.66
C LYS A 206 12.81 -15.35 -17.47
N GLY A 207 13.75 -14.41 -17.72
CA GLY A 207 13.50 -13.19 -18.53
C GLY A 207 12.97 -12.00 -17.72
N GLU A 208 12.26 -11.11 -18.39
CA GLU A 208 11.74 -9.88 -17.79
C GLU A 208 10.56 -10.19 -16.84
N PHE A 209 10.71 -9.73 -15.59
CA PHE A 209 9.71 -9.90 -14.55
C PHE A 209 8.58 -8.88 -14.66
N ILE A 210 8.93 -7.62 -14.91
CA ILE A 210 7.98 -6.51 -15.04
C ILE A 210 7.71 -6.29 -16.53
N LYS A 211 6.46 -6.46 -16.95
CA LYS A 211 6.04 -6.24 -18.34
C LYS A 211 5.73 -4.79 -18.62
N ASN A 212 4.87 -4.20 -17.81
CA ASN A 212 4.38 -2.84 -18.02
C ASN A 212 4.29 -2.11 -16.69
N ILE A 213 4.53 -0.80 -16.71
CA ILE A 213 4.38 0.09 -15.57
C ILE A 213 3.49 1.26 -15.99
N PHE A 214 2.50 1.56 -15.19
CA PHE A 214 1.60 2.68 -15.38
C PHE A 214 1.64 3.58 -14.14
N ILE A 215 1.69 4.89 -14.35
CA ILE A 215 1.59 5.90 -13.29
C ILE A 215 0.31 6.67 -13.52
N THR A 216 -0.53 6.73 -12.50
CA THR A 216 -1.85 7.35 -12.58
C THR A 216 -2.11 8.25 -11.39
N SER A 217 -2.99 9.24 -11.57
CA SER A 217 -3.61 9.95 -10.46
C SER A 217 -4.98 9.32 -10.14
N THR A 218 -5.58 9.71 -9.01
CA THR A 218 -6.86 9.13 -8.55
C THR A 218 -7.98 9.28 -9.59
N MET A 219 -8.05 10.41 -10.30
CA MET A 219 -9.10 10.71 -11.27
C MET A 219 -8.57 10.80 -12.71
#